data_2b5b4688107eae77bc2205d75bb79586
#
_entry.id   2b5b4688107eae77bc2205d75bb79586
#
_cell.length_a   1.000
_cell.length_b   1.000
_cell.length_c   1.000
_cell.angle_alpha   90.00
_cell.angle_beta   90.00
_cell.angle_gamma   90.00
#
_symmetry.space_group_name_H-M   'P 1'
#
loop_
_entity.id
_entity.type
_entity.pdbx_description
1 polymer ?
#
loop_
_entity_poly.entity_id
_entity_poly.type
_entity_poly.pdbx_seq_one_letter_code
_entity_poly.pdbx_strand_id
1 'polypeptide(L)'
;MTTINPPADRLATPFVSGAAKIPKSAIADDKAMLRAASELTRDLVNPGARIYWTDFLVSTLLGYAGVAGAILSPSIGWAIVSAVIAVIALYRAGSFIHELTHIRKNALPGFRLAWNALVGVPMLIPSFLYEGIHSLHHNRTKYGTVEDPEYLPLALMKPWTVPLFVIVAAFAPIALLFRFAVLTPLSFLIPPLRKPVMERYSGLIINPLFRRRPPEGEFRRQWAWQEGGAWAWSTLLIAAGVLGWIPLRALLIFGAIASTTLVFNQIRTLVAHLWENDGGELTVTAQFLDSVNVPPPGILPEIWAPVGLRYHALHHLLPGVPYHALPEAHRRLKDALPADSQYHGANYDGLPGLVVRLVQGSARGGVA
;
A
#
# COMPACT_ATOMS: atom_id res chain seq x y z
N MET A 1 -26.04 -19.40 -26.41
CA MET A 1 -24.79 -19.19 -25.66
C MET A 1 -25.19 -18.87 -24.22
N THR A 2 -25.16 -19.86 -23.39
CA THR A 2 -25.66 -19.81 -22.01
C THR A 2 -24.51 -19.35 -21.09
N THR A 3 -24.66 -18.18 -20.53
CA THR A 3 -23.73 -17.64 -19.50
C THR A 3 -23.96 -18.42 -18.21
N ILE A 4 -23.01 -19.24 -17.83
CA ILE A 4 -23.01 -19.93 -16.53
C ILE A 4 -22.43 -18.94 -15.51
N ASN A 5 -23.29 -18.31 -14.73
CA ASN A 5 -22.89 -17.65 -13.49
C ASN A 5 -22.55 -18.73 -12.46
N PRO A 6 -21.41 -18.67 -11.78
CA PRO A 6 -21.16 -19.55 -10.64
C PRO A 6 -22.12 -19.19 -9.49
N PRO A 7 -22.58 -20.16 -8.72
CA PRO A 7 -23.54 -19.91 -7.64
C PRO A 7 -22.92 -19.08 -6.53
N ALA A 8 -23.62 -18.02 -6.15
CA ALA A 8 -23.28 -17.08 -5.06
C ALA A 8 -23.39 -17.67 -3.64
N ASP A 9 -23.48 -18.98 -3.49
CA ASP A 9 -24.09 -19.63 -2.31
C ASP A 9 -23.12 -20.34 -1.36
N ARG A 10 -21.82 -19.96 -1.32
CA ARG A 10 -20.88 -20.65 -0.41
C ARG A 10 -20.04 -19.76 0.53
N LEU A 11 -20.43 -18.53 0.79
CA LEU A 11 -19.73 -17.70 1.79
C LEU A 11 -20.64 -17.10 2.87
N ALA A 12 -21.88 -17.53 2.95
CA ALA A 12 -22.75 -17.18 4.07
C ALA A 12 -22.55 -18.20 5.20
N THR A 13 -21.54 -18.01 6.05
CA THR A 13 -21.51 -18.62 7.38
C THR A 13 -22.06 -17.64 8.39
N PRO A 14 -23.05 -18.04 9.21
CA PRO A 14 -23.63 -17.16 10.22
C PRO A 14 -22.64 -17.02 11.39
N PHE A 15 -22.10 -15.83 11.60
CA PHE A 15 -21.35 -15.51 12.80
C PHE A 15 -22.28 -14.82 13.81
N VAL A 16 -22.65 -15.53 14.86
CA VAL A 16 -23.37 -14.97 16.00
C VAL A 16 -22.59 -15.32 17.27
N SER A 17 -22.18 -14.31 18.00
CA SER A 17 -22.38 -14.18 19.44
C SER A 17 -21.42 -13.23 20.11
N GLY A 18 -21.96 -12.29 20.84
CA GLY A 18 -21.33 -11.33 21.72
C GLY A 18 -21.76 -9.92 21.35
N ALA A 19 -22.39 -9.18 22.27
CA ALA A 19 -23.09 -7.88 22.13
C ALA A 19 -23.06 -7.31 20.71
N ALA A 20 -24.19 -7.35 20.01
CA ALA A 20 -24.31 -7.07 18.57
C ALA A 20 -23.60 -5.76 18.20
N LYS A 21 -22.36 -5.86 17.74
CA LYS A 21 -21.72 -4.74 17.04
C LYS A 21 -22.59 -4.45 15.82
N ILE A 22 -23.02 -3.23 15.67
CA ILE A 22 -23.72 -2.79 14.46
C ILE A 22 -22.80 -3.14 13.29
N PRO A 23 -23.25 -3.94 12.29
CA PRO A 23 -22.43 -4.23 11.13
C PRO A 23 -21.95 -2.93 10.49
N LYS A 24 -20.71 -2.84 10.06
CA LYS A 24 -20.19 -1.59 9.45
C LYS A 24 -21.02 -1.17 8.22
N SER A 25 -21.58 -2.12 7.50
CA SER A 25 -22.50 -1.89 6.39
C SER A 25 -23.80 -1.17 6.79
N ALA A 26 -24.19 -1.17 8.08
CA ALA A 26 -25.36 -0.46 8.59
C ALA A 26 -25.07 1.00 9.03
N ILE A 27 -23.80 1.45 8.99
CA ILE A 27 -23.42 2.83 9.32
C ILE A 27 -23.85 3.76 8.17
N ALA A 28 -24.76 4.68 8.44
CA ALA A 28 -25.19 5.68 7.48
C ALA A 28 -24.12 6.77 7.27
N ASP A 29 -24.15 7.44 6.11
CA ASP A 29 -23.28 8.58 5.85
C ASP A 29 -23.59 9.76 6.79
N ASP A 30 -22.55 10.24 7.48
CA ASP A 30 -22.56 11.50 8.22
C ASP A 30 -22.44 12.67 7.23
N LYS A 31 -23.61 13.17 6.79
CA LYS A 31 -23.68 14.23 5.77
C LYS A 31 -23.03 15.54 6.25
N ALA A 32 -23.04 15.83 7.56
CA ALA A 32 -22.42 17.02 8.11
C ALA A 32 -20.91 16.93 8.04
N MET A 33 -20.33 15.79 8.46
CA MET A 33 -18.90 15.52 8.33
C MET A 33 -18.44 15.56 6.86
N LEU A 34 -19.18 14.90 5.94
CA LEU A 34 -18.82 14.85 4.51
C LEU A 34 -18.84 16.24 3.87
N ARG A 35 -19.83 17.07 4.21
CA ARG A 35 -19.91 18.46 3.74
C ARG A 35 -18.76 19.30 4.28
N ALA A 36 -18.51 19.25 5.58
CA ALA A 36 -17.39 19.96 6.23
C ALA A 36 -16.05 19.54 5.61
N ALA A 37 -15.83 18.24 5.39
CA ALA A 37 -14.62 17.74 4.75
C ALA A 37 -14.41 18.35 3.37
N SER A 38 -15.44 18.40 2.53
CA SER A 38 -15.36 18.98 1.21
C SER A 38 -15.15 20.50 1.21
N GLU A 39 -15.85 21.23 2.09
CA GLU A 39 -15.80 22.69 2.13
C GLU A 39 -14.50 23.23 2.72
N LEU A 40 -14.05 22.64 3.84
CA LEU A 40 -12.87 23.12 4.59
C LEU A 40 -11.54 22.76 3.94
N THR A 41 -11.53 21.87 2.94
CA THR A 41 -10.27 21.41 2.30
C THR A 41 -10.18 21.73 0.81
N ARG A 42 -11.15 22.49 0.27
CA ARG A 42 -11.23 22.82 -1.16
C ARG A 42 -9.98 23.49 -1.70
N ASP A 43 -9.29 24.28 -0.89
CA ASP A 43 -8.05 25.00 -1.23
C ASP A 43 -6.80 24.11 -1.10
N LEU A 44 -6.90 22.92 -0.49
CA LEU A 44 -5.77 22.04 -0.18
C LEU A 44 -5.46 20.99 -1.25
N VAL A 45 -6.20 20.96 -2.36
CA VAL A 45 -6.12 19.89 -3.38
C VAL A 45 -4.95 20.00 -4.37
N ASN A 46 -4.13 21.03 -4.26
CA ASN A 46 -3.02 21.25 -5.20
C ASN A 46 -1.71 20.69 -4.63
N PRO A 47 -1.04 19.75 -5.31
CA PRO A 47 0.24 19.22 -4.85
C PRO A 47 1.34 20.27 -4.99
N GLY A 48 2.11 20.49 -3.91
CA GLY A 48 3.26 21.36 -3.90
C GLY A 48 4.46 20.71 -4.60
N ALA A 49 4.71 21.02 -5.87
CA ALA A 49 5.76 20.39 -6.66
C ALA A 49 7.12 20.39 -5.96
N ARG A 50 7.52 21.53 -5.35
CA ARG A 50 8.77 21.64 -4.61
C ARG A 50 8.85 20.65 -3.44
N ILE A 51 7.75 20.47 -2.70
CA ILE A 51 7.69 19.54 -1.57
C ILE A 51 7.86 18.10 -2.07
N TYR A 52 7.08 17.69 -3.08
CA TYR A 52 7.17 16.35 -3.65
C TYR A 52 8.57 16.01 -4.17
N TRP A 53 9.14 16.89 -4.99
CA TRP A 53 10.45 16.65 -5.57
C TRP A 53 11.56 16.62 -4.51
N THR A 54 11.56 17.55 -3.56
CA THR A 54 12.58 17.58 -2.51
C THR A 54 12.51 16.36 -1.62
N ASP A 55 11.31 16.02 -1.12
CA ASP A 55 11.11 14.88 -0.24
C ASP A 55 11.49 13.58 -0.94
N PHE A 56 11.01 13.39 -2.16
CA PHE A 56 11.32 12.20 -2.97
C PHE A 56 12.82 12.05 -3.25
N LEU A 57 13.47 13.10 -3.75
CA LEU A 57 14.90 13.03 -4.12
C LEU A 57 15.80 12.87 -2.90
N VAL A 58 15.53 13.58 -1.81
CA VAL A 58 16.28 13.42 -0.56
C VAL A 58 16.13 12.03 0.00
N SER A 59 14.91 11.51 0.07
CA SER A 59 14.66 10.15 0.56
C SER A 59 15.34 9.09 -0.32
N THR A 60 15.28 9.24 -1.63
CA THR A 60 15.94 8.32 -2.57
C THR A 60 17.47 8.35 -2.44
N LEU A 61 18.05 9.55 -2.36
CA LEU A 61 19.51 9.72 -2.21
C LEU A 61 20.00 9.13 -0.89
N LEU A 62 19.34 9.44 0.22
CA LEU A 62 19.68 8.88 1.53
C LEU A 62 19.52 7.36 1.55
N GLY A 63 18.48 6.84 0.89
CA GLY A 63 18.25 5.42 0.77
C GLY A 63 19.40 4.69 0.08
N TYR A 64 19.79 5.15 -1.11
CA TYR A 64 20.91 4.52 -1.83
C TYR A 64 22.28 4.79 -1.22
N ALA A 65 22.50 5.95 -0.61
CA ALA A 65 23.70 6.22 0.18
C ALA A 65 23.79 5.23 1.36
N GLY A 66 22.66 4.96 2.03
CA GLY A 66 22.56 3.95 3.08
C GLY A 66 22.86 2.54 2.56
N VAL A 67 22.33 2.14 1.39
CA VAL A 67 22.66 0.86 0.74
C VAL A 67 24.17 0.77 0.48
N ALA A 68 24.77 1.80 -0.13
CA ALA A 68 26.20 1.84 -0.40
C ALA A 68 27.01 1.75 0.91
N GLY A 69 26.61 2.50 1.94
CA GLY A 69 27.25 2.45 3.26
C GLY A 69 27.17 1.06 3.89
N ALA A 70 26.03 0.38 3.79
CA ALA A 70 25.87 -0.99 4.33
C ALA A 70 26.75 -2.02 3.60
N ILE A 71 26.94 -1.87 2.29
CA ILE A 71 27.75 -2.79 1.47
C ILE A 71 29.24 -2.52 1.66
N LEU A 72 29.65 -1.24 1.66
CA LEU A 72 31.06 -0.85 1.62
C LEU A 72 31.71 -0.71 3.00
N SER A 73 30.94 -0.60 4.08
CA SER A 73 31.49 -0.44 5.42
C SER A 73 32.31 -1.67 5.85
N PRO A 74 33.54 -1.46 6.36
CA PRO A 74 34.31 -2.51 6.99
C PRO A 74 33.82 -2.85 8.42
N SER A 75 33.11 -1.93 9.07
CA SER A 75 32.55 -2.08 10.40
C SER A 75 31.11 -2.59 10.35
N ILE A 76 30.83 -3.67 11.07
CA ILE A 76 29.48 -4.22 11.17
C ILE A 76 28.49 -3.22 11.80
N GLY A 77 28.92 -2.44 12.79
CA GLY A 77 28.08 -1.43 13.43
C GLY A 77 27.66 -0.34 12.44
N TRP A 78 28.59 0.21 11.67
CA TRP A 78 28.27 1.19 10.63
C TRP A 78 27.47 0.60 9.48
N ALA A 79 27.71 -0.67 9.10
CA ALA A 79 26.91 -1.36 8.11
C ALA A 79 25.42 -1.47 8.55
N ILE A 80 25.17 -1.83 9.82
CA ILE A 80 23.82 -1.90 10.38
C ILE A 80 23.16 -0.51 10.41
N VAL A 81 23.86 0.52 10.91
CA VAL A 81 23.31 1.89 10.92
C VAL A 81 22.95 2.35 9.51
N SER A 82 23.82 2.12 8.54
CA SER A 82 23.57 2.44 7.12
C SER A 82 22.39 1.67 6.56
N ALA A 83 22.25 0.37 6.91
CA ALA A 83 21.10 -0.44 6.48
C ALA A 83 19.77 0.08 7.08
N VAL A 84 19.75 0.50 8.34
CA VAL A 84 18.57 1.10 8.97
C VAL A 84 18.19 2.40 8.26
N ILE A 85 19.15 3.28 7.95
CA ILE A 85 18.92 4.50 7.18
C ILE A 85 18.35 4.14 5.81
N ALA A 86 18.94 3.14 5.13
CA ALA A 86 18.48 2.69 3.81
C ALA A 86 17.02 2.22 3.86
N VAL A 87 16.66 1.38 4.83
CA VAL A 87 15.29 0.88 4.99
C VAL A 87 14.29 2.02 5.18
N ILE A 88 14.55 2.93 6.13
CA ILE A 88 13.63 4.04 6.43
C ILE A 88 13.49 4.97 5.22
N ALA A 89 14.60 5.33 4.58
CA ALA A 89 14.62 6.27 3.48
C ALA A 89 14.02 5.67 2.20
N LEU A 90 14.33 4.41 1.84
CA LEU A 90 13.73 3.72 0.70
C LEU A 90 12.26 3.39 0.94
N TYR A 91 11.86 3.10 2.17
CA TYR A 91 10.46 2.96 2.53
C TYR A 91 9.70 4.26 2.29
N ARG A 92 10.24 5.41 2.74
CA ARG A 92 9.65 6.73 2.47
C ARG A 92 9.57 7.02 0.97
N ALA A 93 10.67 6.80 0.23
CA ALA A 93 10.71 6.99 -1.22
C ALA A 93 9.73 6.05 -1.95
N GLY A 94 9.64 4.79 -1.52
CA GLY A 94 8.70 3.80 -2.06
C GLY A 94 7.24 4.18 -1.81
N SER A 95 6.94 4.79 -0.65
CA SER A 95 5.57 5.18 -0.28
C SER A 95 4.94 6.20 -1.23
N PHE A 96 5.72 6.93 -2.02
CA PHE A 96 5.19 7.80 -3.09
C PHE A 96 4.43 7.03 -4.18
N ILE A 97 4.54 5.70 -4.26
CA ILE A 97 3.71 4.88 -5.17
C ILE A 97 2.21 5.12 -4.90
N HIS A 98 1.85 5.32 -3.64
CA HIS A 98 0.50 5.64 -3.22
C HIS A 98 0.05 7.00 -3.77
N GLU A 99 0.88 8.04 -3.60
CA GLU A 99 0.60 9.37 -4.13
C GLU A 99 0.44 9.39 -5.67
N LEU A 100 1.23 8.57 -6.39
CA LEU A 100 1.15 8.46 -7.86
C LEU A 100 -0.25 8.04 -8.35
N THR A 101 -1.04 7.35 -7.54
CA THR A 101 -2.38 6.92 -7.90
C THR A 101 -3.44 8.02 -7.75
N HIS A 102 -3.15 9.04 -6.93
CA HIS A 102 -4.05 10.15 -6.61
C HIS A 102 -3.70 11.47 -7.28
N ILE A 103 -2.41 11.66 -7.65
CA ILE A 103 -1.96 12.86 -8.34
C ILE A 103 -2.57 12.93 -9.74
N ARG A 104 -3.22 14.06 -10.03
CA ARG A 104 -3.71 14.35 -11.40
C ARG A 104 -2.57 14.27 -12.40
N LYS A 105 -2.83 13.69 -13.57
CA LYS A 105 -1.84 13.31 -14.58
C LYS A 105 -0.80 14.38 -14.90
N ASN A 106 -1.16 15.66 -14.92
CA ASN A 106 -0.28 16.77 -15.30
C ASN A 106 0.10 17.69 -14.12
N ALA A 107 -0.26 17.34 -12.88
CA ALA A 107 0.01 18.20 -11.74
C ALA A 107 1.49 18.23 -11.35
N LEU A 108 2.22 17.14 -11.58
CA LEU A 108 3.65 17.01 -11.32
C LEU A 108 4.36 16.42 -12.56
N PRO A 109 4.66 17.23 -13.59
CA PRO A 109 5.32 16.75 -14.80
C PRO A 109 6.64 16.03 -14.50
N GLY A 110 6.85 14.86 -15.10
CA GLY A 110 8.07 14.06 -14.96
C GLY A 110 8.16 13.25 -13.64
N PHE A 111 7.40 13.56 -12.59
CA PHE A 111 7.53 12.93 -11.28
C PHE A 111 7.31 11.42 -11.34
N ARG A 112 6.26 10.95 -12.02
CA ARG A 112 5.99 9.52 -12.22
C ARG A 112 7.12 8.79 -12.94
N LEU A 113 7.69 9.41 -13.97
CA LEU A 113 8.83 8.84 -14.69
C LEU A 113 10.06 8.74 -13.79
N ALA A 114 10.40 9.82 -13.09
CA ALA A 114 11.53 9.86 -12.16
C ALA A 114 11.37 8.85 -11.04
N TRP A 115 10.17 8.73 -10.45
CA TRP A 115 9.91 7.75 -9.41
C TRP A 115 10.11 6.32 -9.93
N ASN A 116 9.56 5.98 -11.10
CA ASN A 116 9.77 4.66 -11.69
C ASN A 116 11.25 4.39 -12.02
N ALA A 117 11.97 5.38 -12.54
CA ALA A 117 13.39 5.21 -12.90
C ALA A 117 14.30 5.07 -11.66
N LEU A 118 14.01 5.81 -10.59
CA LEU A 118 14.89 5.87 -9.41
C LEU A 118 14.48 4.92 -8.28
N VAL A 119 13.21 4.52 -8.19
CA VAL A 119 12.72 3.65 -7.13
C VAL A 119 11.93 2.47 -7.68
N GLY A 120 10.92 2.70 -8.49
CA GLY A 120 10.00 1.65 -8.94
C GLY A 120 10.69 0.50 -9.64
N VAL A 121 11.47 0.77 -10.68
CA VAL A 121 12.22 -0.26 -11.43
C VAL A 121 13.38 -0.82 -10.62
N PRO A 122 14.25 -0.01 -9.97
CA PRO A 122 15.34 -0.54 -9.16
C PRO A 122 14.92 -1.43 -7.99
N MET A 123 13.79 -1.11 -7.34
CA MET A 123 13.23 -1.91 -6.24
C MET A 123 12.26 -3.01 -6.73
N LEU A 124 12.08 -3.18 -8.04
CA LEU A 124 11.15 -4.11 -8.69
C LEU A 124 9.67 -3.91 -8.28
N ILE A 125 9.31 -2.69 -7.92
CA ILE A 125 7.93 -2.28 -7.61
C ILE A 125 7.44 -1.17 -8.58
N PRO A 126 7.60 -1.30 -9.90
CA PRO A 126 7.17 -0.25 -10.83
C PRO A 126 5.70 0.12 -10.61
N SER A 127 5.36 1.39 -10.81
CA SER A 127 4.06 1.95 -10.41
C SER A 127 2.86 1.24 -11.05
N PHE A 128 3.04 0.60 -12.21
CA PHE A 128 1.95 -0.17 -12.82
C PHE A 128 1.44 -1.30 -11.92
N LEU A 129 2.27 -1.82 -11.00
CA LEU A 129 1.83 -2.85 -10.04
C LEU A 129 0.78 -2.34 -9.04
N TYR A 130 0.65 -1.02 -8.91
CA TYR A 130 -0.27 -0.39 -7.95
C TYR A 130 -1.34 0.47 -8.63
N GLU A 131 -0.99 1.15 -9.73
CA GLU A 131 -1.92 1.95 -10.50
C GLU A 131 -3.07 1.12 -11.09
N GLY A 132 -4.29 1.65 -10.99
CA GLY A 132 -5.51 0.94 -11.40
C GLY A 132 -5.95 -0.19 -10.45
N ILE A 133 -5.18 -0.47 -9.39
CA ILE A 133 -5.53 -1.37 -8.28
C ILE A 133 -6.05 -0.52 -7.13
N HIS A 134 -5.23 0.41 -6.64
CA HIS A 134 -5.57 1.24 -5.49
C HIS A 134 -6.83 2.10 -5.68
N SER A 135 -7.12 2.53 -6.91
CA SER A 135 -8.38 3.21 -7.22
C SER A 135 -9.63 2.34 -7.02
N LEU A 136 -9.51 1.01 -7.10
CA LEU A 136 -10.59 0.08 -6.79
C LEU A 136 -10.81 -0.02 -5.28
N HIS A 137 -9.73 0.01 -4.49
CA HIS A 137 -9.80 0.05 -3.04
C HIS A 137 -10.49 1.32 -2.52
N HIS A 138 -10.33 2.47 -3.16
CA HIS A 138 -11.06 3.70 -2.84
C HIS A 138 -12.48 3.75 -3.43
N ASN A 139 -12.89 2.75 -4.21
CA ASN A 139 -14.22 2.75 -4.82
C ASN A 139 -15.27 2.35 -3.78
N ARG A 140 -16.30 3.20 -3.62
CA ARG A 140 -17.38 3.04 -2.64
C ARG A 140 -18.05 1.67 -2.68
N THR A 141 -18.29 1.11 -3.87
CA THR A 141 -19.00 -0.16 -4.05
C THR A 141 -18.07 -1.38 -3.99
N LYS A 142 -16.75 -1.17 -3.86
CA LYS A 142 -15.77 -2.26 -3.89
C LYS A 142 -14.99 -2.41 -2.60
N TYR A 143 -14.75 -1.31 -1.90
CA TYR A 143 -14.00 -1.32 -0.64
C TYR A 143 -14.47 -2.41 0.32
N GLY A 144 -13.54 -3.25 0.75
CA GLY A 144 -13.81 -4.33 1.70
C GLY A 144 -14.63 -5.49 1.16
N THR A 145 -15.04 -5.48 -0.13
CA THR A 145 -15.73 -6.60 -0.78
C THR A 145 -14.75 -7.57 -1.43
N VAL A 146 -15.25 -8.66 -2.01
CA VAL A 146 -14.43 -9.61 -2.78
C VAL A 146 -13.74 -8.98 -4.00
N GLU A 147 -14.25 -7.85 -4.48
CA GLU A 147 -13.67 -7.10 -5.59
C GLU A 147 -12.59 -6.10 -5.17
N ASP A 148 -12.38 -5.93 -3.85
CA ASP A 148 -11.29 -5.07 -3.35
C ASP A 148 -9.95 -5.80 -3.41
N PRO A 149 -8.98 -5.30 -4.19
CA PRO A 149 -7.66 -5.92 -4.29
C PRO A 149 -6.82 -5.80 -3.01
N GLU A 150 -7.08 -4.79 -2.17
CA GLU A 150 -6.25 -4.44 -1.02
C GLU A 150 -6.90 -4.71 0.33
N TYR A 151 -7.99 -5.47 0.37
CA TYR A 151 -8.70 -5.77 1.60
C TYR A 151 -8.85 -7.26 1.86
N LEU A 152 -8.63 -7.64 3.11
CA LEU A 152 -9.01 -8.92 3.70
C LEU A 152 -9.66 -8.65 5.06
N PRO A 153 -10.67 -9.39 5.49
CA PRO A 153 -11.30 -9.21 6.80
C PRO A 153 -10.44 -9.79 7.94
N LEU A 154 -9.19 -9.30 8.10
CA LEU A 154 -8.19 -9.91 9.00
C LEU A 154 -8.66 -9.99 10.45
N ALA A 155 -9.47 -9.01 10.90
CA ALA A 155 -10.06 -9.03 12.26
C ALA A 155 -11.10 -10.15 12.46
N LEU A 156 -11.60 -10.73 11.36
CA LEU A 156 -12.58 -11.82 11.35
C LEU A 156 -11.97 -13.16 10.94
N MET A 157 -10.70 -13.15 10.52
CA MET A 157 -9.96 -14.34 10.10
C MET A 157 -9.27 -15.01 11.30
N LYS A 158 -8.75 -16.23 11.08
CA LYS A 158 -8.00 -16.98 12.11
C LYS A 158 -6.73 -16.20 12.54
N PRO A 159 -6.34 -16.22 13.83
CA PRO A 159 -5.23 -15.41 14.37
C PRO A 159 -3.89 -15.58 13.65
N TRP A 160 -3.59 -16.78 13.13
CA TRP A 160 -2.35 -17.05 12.39
C TRP A 160 -2.24 -16.27 11.05
N THR A 161 -3.36 -15.76 10.53
CA THR A 161 -3.35 -14.95 9.30
C THR A 161 -2.66 -13.60 9.50
N VAL A 162 -2.69 -13.06 10.72
CA VAL A 162 -2.06 -11.78 11.06
C VAL A 162 -0.54 -11.84 10.92
N PRO A 163 0.20 -12.77 11.58
CA PRO A 163 1.63 -12.90 11.34
C PRO A 163 1.95 -13.33 9.91
N LEU A 164 1.14 -14.21 9.29
CA LEU A 164 1.35 -14.60 7.90
C LEU A 164 1.28 -13.40 6.96
N PHE A 165 0.33 -12.48 7.16
CA PHE A 165 0.19 -11.25 6.39
C PHE A 165 1.47 -10.43 6.34
N VAL A 166 2.24 -10.41 7.46
CA VAL A 166 3.51 -9.69 7.54
C VAL A 166 4.66 -10.52 6.96
N ILE A 167 4.73 -11.81 7.29
CA ILE A 167 5.87 -12.68 6.91
C ILE A 167 5.98 -12.85 5.40
N VAL A 168 4.87 -12.92 4.67
CA VAL A 168 4.90 -13.06 3.20
C VAL A 168 5.62 -11.90 2.51
N ALA A 169 5.59 -10.71 3.09
CA ALA A 169 6.29 -9.55 2.54
C ALA A 169 7.82 -9.69 2.52
N ALA A 170 8.39 -10.51 3.43
CA ALA A 170 9.82 -10.77 3.44
C ALA A 170 10.30 -11.50 2.17
N PHE A 171 9.43 -12.27 1.54
CA PHE A 171 9.72 -13.02 0.31
C PHE A 171 9.36 -12.23 -0.97
N ALA A 172 8.72 -11.09 -0.84
CA ALA A 172 8.27 -10.30 -1.99
C ALA A 172 9.42 -9.89 -2.94
N PRO A 173 10.64 -9.50 -2.51
CA PRO A 173 11.73 -9.21 -3.44
C PRO A 173 12.10 -10.39 -4.32
N ILE A 174 12.12 -11.60 -3.77
CA ILE A 174 12.42 -12.84 -4.54
C ILE A 174 11.27 -13.14 -5.51
N ALA A 175 10.02 -13.01 -5.05
CA ALA A 175 8.84 -13.21 -5.89
C ALA A 175 8.79 -12.21 -7.05
N LEU A 176 9.13 -10.93 -6.81
CA LEU A 176 9.19 -9.88 -7.82
C LEU A 176 10.37 -10.11 -8.79
N LEU A 177 11.52 -10.52 -8.30
CA LEU A 177 12.66 -10.90 -9.13
C LEU A 177 12.26 -12.04 -10.08
N PHE A 178 11.65 -13.11 -9.56
CA PHE A 178 11.11 -14.21 -10.36
C PHE A 178 10.02 -13.74 -11.34
N ARG A 179 9.09 -12.86 -10.88
CA ARG A 179 8.05 -12.29 -11.71
C ARG A 179 8.62 -11.58 -12.94
N PHE A 180 9.68 -10.76 -12.75
CA PHE A 180 10.23 -9.98 -13.87
C PHE A 180 11.26 -10.75 -14.67
N ALA A 181 12.22 -11.42 -14.03
CA ALA A 181 13.28 -12.13 -14.76
C ALA A 181 12.80 -13.41 -15.48
N VAL A 182 11.78 -14.08 -14.94
CA VAL A 182 11.32 -15.38 -15.44
C VAL A 182 9.93 -15.30 -16.06
N LEU A 183 8.90 -14.90 -15.27
CA LEU A 183 7.52 -14.93 -15.76
C LEU A 183 7.26 -13.92 -16.88
N THR A 184 7.93 -12.77 -16.88
CA THR A 184 7.78 -11.79 -17.97
C THR A 184 8.19 -12.40 -19.30
N PRO A 185 9.45 -12.82 -19.56
CA PRO A 185 9.84 -13.36 -20.84
C PRO A 185 9.08 -14.64 -21.22
N LEU A 186 8.85 -15.55 -20.27
CA LEU A 186 8.08 -16.77 -20.53
C LEU A 186 6.65 -16.47 -20.99
N SER A 187 6.02 -15.42 -20.45
CA SER A 187 4.66 -15.03 -20.84
C SER A 187 4.56 -14.46 -22.25
N PHE A 188 5.67 -13.98 -22.83
CA PHE A 188 5.74 -13.57 -24.24
C PHE A 188 6.08 -14.75 -25.16
N LEU A 189 6.89 -15.70 -24.70
CA LEU A 189 7.23 -16.91 -25.45
C LEU A 189 6.10 -17.93 -25.45
N ILE A 190 5.31 -17.99 -24.40
CA ILE A 190 4.21 -18.94 -24.21
C ILE A 190 2.91 -18.14 -23.98
N PRO A 191 2.17 -17.78 -25.07
CA PRO A 191 1.01 -16.88 -25.00
C PRO A 191 -0.06 -17.23 -23.96
N PRO A 192 -0.39 -18.51 -23.68
CA PRO A 192 -1.34 -18.88 -22.64
C PRO A 192 -0.94 -18.41 -21.22
N LEU A 193 0.37 -18.22 -20.96
CA LEU A 193 0.84 -17.71 -19.66
C LEU A 193 0.62 -16.21 -19.50
N ARG A 194 0.44 -15.46 -20.58
CA ARG A 194 0.32 -14.00 -20.51
C ARG A 194 -0.87 -13.56 -19.66
N LYS A 195 -2.02 -14.19 -19.85
CA LYS A 195 -3.24 -13.89 -19.10
C LYS A 195 -3.06 -14.09 -17.58
N PRO A 196 -2.68 -15.27 -17.06
CA PRO A 196 -2.47 -15.45 -15.62
C PRO A 196 -1.36 -14.55 -15.05
N VAL A 197 -0.30 -14.26 -15.81
CA VAL A 197 0.76 -13.33 -15.37
C VAL A 197 0.21 -11.91 -15.18
N MET A 198 -0.63 -11.42 -16.10
CA MET A 198 -1.26 -10.12 -15.95
C MET A 198 -2.30 -10.07 -14.83
N GLU A 199 -3.17 -11.09 -14.74
CA GLU A 199 -4.31 -11.08 -13.83
C GLU A 199 -3.92 -11.34 -12.38
N ARG A 200 -2.92 -12.20 -12.12
CA ARG A 200 -2.59 -12.70 -10.77
C ARG A 200 -1.25 -12.21 -10.23
N TYR A 201 -0.27 -11.97 -11.12
CA TYR A 201 1.12 -11.68 -10.73
C TYR A 201 1.59 -10.28 -11.15
N SER A 202 0.68 -9.39 -11.50
CA SER A 202 1.00 -8.03 -11.95
C SER A 202 0.32 -6.95 -11.10
N GLY A 203 0.25 -7.18 -9.79
CA GLY A 203 -0.28 -6.21 -8.84
C GLY A 203 0.24 -6.43 -7.42
N LEU A 204 0.35 -5.35 -6.67
CA LEU A 204 0.54 -5.37 -5.22
C LEU A 204 -0.82 -5.63 -4.58
N ILE A 205 -1.24 -6.89 -4.57
CA ILE A 205 -2.59 -7.32 -4.21
C ILE A 205 -2.54 -8.07 -2.89
N ILE A 206 -3.45 -7.73 -1.98
CA ILE A 206 -3.65 -8.40 -0.69
C ILE A 206 -4.68 -9.54 -0.83
N ASN A 207 -5.75 -9.30 -1.59
CA ASN A 207 -6.83 -10.26 -1.80
C ASN A 207 -6.45 -11.30 -2.87
N PRO A 208 -6.19 -12.58 -2.54
CA PRO A 208 -5.77 -13.59 -3.49
C PRO A 208 -6.86 -13.98 -4.50
N LEU A 209 -8.12 -13.64 -4.24
CA LEU A 209 -9.25 -13.90 -5.13
C LEU A 209 -9.40 -12.84 -6.22
N PHE A 210 -8.82 -11.66 -6.01
CA PHE A 210 -8.89 -10.59 -7.00
C PHE A 210 -8.18 -10.98 -8.31
N ARG A 211 -8.73 -10.54 -9.43
CA ARG A 211 -8.14 -10.70 -10.77
C ARG A 211 -8.09 -9.35 -11.46
N ARG A 212 -6.87 -8.94 -11.77
CA ARG A 212 -6.62 -7.67 -12.42
C ARG A 212 -7.09 -7.68 -13.87
N ARG A 213 -7.71 -6.58 -14.30
CA ARG A 213 -8.05 -6.39 -15.72
C ARG A 213 -6.79 -6.06 -16.54
N PRO A 214 -6.71 -6.51 -17.80
CA PRO A 214 -5.63 -6.11 -18.70
C PRO A 214 -5.58 -4.58 -18.85
N PRO A 215 -4.37 -4.00 -19.05
CA PRO A 215 -4.24 -2.56 -19.27
C PRO A 215 -4.74 -2.16 -20.65
N GLU A 216 -5.38 -0.98 -20.74
CA GLU A 216 -5.91 -0.43 -21.97
C GLU A 216 -5.33 0.97 -22.26
N GLY A 217 -5.45 1.43 -23.51
CA GLY A 217 -5.10 2.77 -23.93
C GLY A 217 -3.66 3.19 -23.57
N GLU A 218 -3.52 4.38 -23.02
CA GLU A 218 -2.23 4.94 -22.62
C GLU A 218 -1.57 4.17 -21.46
N PHE A 219 -2.37 3.62 -20.56
CA PHE A 219 -1.87 2.81 -19.46
C PHE A 219 -1.18 1.54 -19.95
N ARG A 220 -1.62 0.95 -21.07
CA ARG A 220 -0.94 -0.18 -21.70
C ARG A 220 0.49 0.16 -22.12
N ARG A 221 0.72 1.37 -22.64
CA ARG A 221 2.10 1.83 -22.98
C ARG A 221 2.95 2.06 -21.76
N GLN A 222 2.38 2.67 -20.70
CA GLN A 222 3.07 2.88 -19.43
C GLN A 222 3.46 1.56 -18.78
N TRP A 223 2.56 0.58 -18.76
CA TRP A 223 2.84 -0.77 -18.30
C TRP A 223 3.99 -1.42 -19.09
N ALA A 224 3.92 -1.37 -20.42
CA ALA A 224 4.88 -2.07 -21.27
C ALA A 224 6.33 -1.61 -21.03
N TRP A 225 6.59 -0.30 -20.95
CA TRP A 225 7.95 0.17 -20.71
C TRP A 225 8.41 -0.11 -19.27
N GLN A 226 7.52 -0.02 -18.29
CA GLN A 226 7.86 -0.33 -16.90
C GLN A 226 8.12 -1.83 -16.69
N GLU A 227 7.29 -2.69 -17.28
CA GLU A 227 7.50 -4.15 -17.25
C GLU A 227 8.79 -4.54 -17.97
N GLY A 228 9.05 -3.93 -19.14
CA GLY A 228 10.30 -4.13 -19.89
C GLY A 228 11.52 -3.62 -19.14
N GLY A 229 11.43 -2.45 -18.51
CA GLY A 229 12.49 -1.91 -17.67
C GLY A 229 12.80 -2.80 -16.45
N ALA A 230 11.76 -3.27 -15.76
CA ALA A 230 11.93 -4.18 -14.62
C ALA A 230 12.46 -5.56 -15.03
N TRP A 231 12.05 -6.07 -16.21
CA TRP A 231 12.64 -7.27 -16.79
C TRP A 231 14.13 -7.08 -17.10
N ALA A 232 14.50 -6.03 -17.81
CA ALA A 232 15.90 -5.74 -18.15
C ALA A 232 16.75 -5.57 -16.89
N TRP A 233 16.27 -4.83 -15.91
CA TRP A 233 16.96 -4.61 -14.63
C TRP A 233 17.12 -5.90 -13.82
N SER A 234 16.08 -6.70 -13.67
CA SER A 234 16.14 -7.98 -12.94
C SER A 234 17.08 -8.99 -13.62
N THR A 235 17.07 -9.04 -14.96
CA THR A 235 17.99 -9.87 -15.75
C THR A 235 19.42 -9.40 -15.58
N LEU A 236 19.69 -8.08 -15.60
CA LEU A 236 21.01 -7.49 -15.38
C LEU A 236 21.53 -7.82 -13.98
N LEU A 237 20.71 -7.71 -12.94
CA LEU A 237 21.10 -8.07 -11.56
C LEU A 237 21.53 -9.53 -11.45
N ILE A 238 20.73 -10.45 -12.03
CA ILE A 238 21.07 -11.87 -12.04
C ILE A 238 22.38 -12.12 -12.80
N ALA A 239 22.49 -11.57 -14.01
CA ALA A 239 23.68 -11.74 -14.85
C ALA A 239 24.94 -11.18 -14.15
N ALA A 240 24.84 -9.98 -13.55
CA ALA A 240 25.96 -9.36 -12.84
C ALA A 240 26.40 -10.19 -11.61
N GLY A 241 25.42 -10.81 -10.92
CA GLY A 241 25.74 -11.74 -9.81
C GLY A 241 26.40 -13.04 -10.31
N VAL A 242 25.86 -13.66 -11.36
CA VAL A 242 26.41 -14.91 -11.94
C VAL A 242 27.79 -14.71 -12.53
N LEU A 243 28.03 -13.57 -13.21
CA LEU A 243 29.32 -13.22 -13.77
C LEU A 243 30.34 -12.69 -12.73
N GLY A 244 29.93 -12.54 -11.47
CA GLY A 244 30.81 -12.04 -10.41
C GLY A 244 31.09 -10.54 -10.47
N TRP A 245 30.38 -9.77 -11.30
CA TRP A 245 30.53 -8.31 -11.37
C TRP A 245 30.02 -7.63 -10.10
N ILE A 246 29.00 -8.20 -9.47
CA ILE A 246 28.49 -7.78 -8.17
C ILE A 246 28.75 -8.93 -7.18
N PRO A 247 29.48 -8.68 -6.07
CA PRO A 247 29.70 -9.68 -5.05
C PRO A 247 28.38 -10.18 -4.46
N LEU A 248 28.27 -11.49 -4.22
CA LEU A 248 27.07 -12.09 -3.61
C LEU A 248 26.69 -11.39 -2.28
N ARG A 249 27.67 -10.99 -1.48
CA ARG A 249 27.45 -10.23 -0.24
C ARG A 249 26.64 -8.95 -0.51
N ALA A 250 26.95 -8.21 -1.57
CA ALA A 250 26.25 -6.97 -1.91
C ALA A 250 24.78 -7.24 -2.32
N LEU A 251 24.55 -8.30 -3.11
CA LEU A 251 23.21 -8.74 -3.48
C LEU A 251 22.38 -9.17 -2.27
N LEU A 252 22.99 -9.91 -1.34
CA LEU A 252 22.31 -10.35 -0.11
C LEU A 252 21.98 -9.17 0.81
N ILE A 253 22.88 -8.20 0.97
CA ILE A 253 22.62 -6.98 1.76
C ILE A 253 21.49 -6.17 1.11
N PHE A 254 21.54 -5.94 -0.21
CA PHE A 254 20.47 -5.24 -0.91
C PHE A 254 19.13 -5.99 -0.81
N GLY A 255 19.13 -7.29 -0.99
CA GLY A 255 17.95 -8.15 -0.83
C GLY A 255 17.36 -8.08 0.58
N ALA A 256 18.22 -8.10 1.61
CA ALA A 256 17.80 -7.97 3.01
C ALA A 256 17.19 -6.59 3.30
N ILE A 257 17.79 -5.50 2.78
CA ILE A 257 17.24 -4.14 2.89
C ILE A 257 15.89 -4.07 2.17
N ALA A 258 15.77 -4.60 0.96
CA ALA A 258 14.52 -4.62 0.22
C ALA A 258 13.43 -5.42 0.95
N SER A 259 13.75 -6.63 1.45
CA SER A 259 12.84 -7.44 2.27
C SER A 259 12.36 -6.68 3.51
N THR A 260 13.29 -6.07 4.26
CA THR A 260 12.96 -5.32 5.48
C THR A 260 12.09 -4.11 5.15
N THR A 261 12.37 -3.41 4.05
CA THR A 261 11.56 -2.27 3.57
C THR A 261 10.11 -2.71 3.29
N LEU A 262 9.90 -3.85 2.62
CA LEU A 262 8.57 -4.37 2.30
C LEU A 262 7.86 -4.91 3.54
N VAL A 263 8.56 -5.56 4.47
CA VAL A 263 8.01 -5.95 5.79
C VAL A 263 7.56 -4.72 6.57
N PHE A 264 8.35 -3.65 6.55
CA PHE A 264 8.02 -2.40 7.25
C PHE A 264 6.74 -1.76 6.65
N ASN A 265 6.63 -1.74 5.33
CA ASN A 265 5.40 -1.34 4.65
C ASN A 265 4.21 -2.24 5.02
N GLN A 266 4.43 -3.56 5.11
CA GLN A 266 3.35 -4.50 5.43
C GLN A 266 2.85 -4.35 6.87
N ILE A 267 3.74 -4.05 7.83
CA ILE A 267 3.36 -3.70 9.21
C ILE A 267 2.49 -2.43 9.23
N ARG A 268 2.87 -1.40 8.44
CA ARG A 268 2.05 -0.19 8.28
C ARG A 268 0.69 -0.53 7.68
N THR A 269 0.67 -1.33 6.63
CA THR A 269 -0.56 -1.75 5.96
C THR A 269 -1.47 -2.53 6.92
N LEU A 270 -0.89 -3.39 7.78
CA LEU A 270 -1.63 -4.13 8.81
C LEU A 270 -2.45 -3.22 9.73
N VAL A 271 -1.99 -2.01 10.00
CA VAL A 271 -2.66 -1.05 10.89
C VAL A 271 -3.30 0.14 10.16
N ALA A 272 -3.39 0.07 8.83
CA ALA A 272 -4.05 1.08 8.02
C ALA A 272 -5.58 1.01 8.14
N HIS A 273 -6.11 -0.18 8.38
CA HIS A 273 -7.52 -0.48 8.51
C HIS A 273 -7.80 -1.28 9.78
N LEU A 274 -9.05 -1.31 10.21
CA LEU A 274 -9.50 -2.18 11.29
C LEU A 274 -9.82 -3.60 10.82
N TRP A 275 -10.01 -3.77 9.48
CA TRP A 275 -10.27 -5.06 8.83
C TRP A 275 -11.53 -5.77 9.34
N GLU A 276 -12.53 -4.98 9.76
CA GLU A 276 -13.75 -5.48 10.40
C GLU A 276 -14.94 -5.63 9.43
N ASN A 277 -14.76 -5.35 8.11
CA ASN A 277 -15.82 -5.54 7.12
C ASN A 277 -15.92 -7.02 6.71
N ASP A 278 -17.12 -7.54 6.72
CA ASP A 278 -17.46 -8.95 6.36
C ASP A 278 -17.73 -9.18 4.87
N GLY A 279 -17.48 -8.16 4.03
CA GLY A 279 -17.67 -8.22 2.57
C GLY A 279 -18.87 -7.46 2.04
N GLY A 280 -19.65 -6.81 2.91
CA GLY A 280 -20.73 -5.92 2.53
C GLY A 280 -20.24 -4.57 1.96
N GLU A 281 -21.03 -3.91 1.11
CA GLU A 281 -20.76 -2.55 0.67
C GLU A 281 -20.83 -1.56 1.84
N LEU A 282 -19.87 -0.64 1.91
CA LEU A 282 -19.78 0.36 2.98
C LEU A 282 -20.12 1.76 2.45
N THR A 283 -20.79 2.55 3.29
CA THR A 283 -20.92 4.01 3.08
C THR A 283 -19.55 4.68 3.17
N VAL A 284 -19.42 5.93 2.71
CA VAL A 284 -18.15 6.69 2.81
C VAL A 284 -17.75 6.87 4.28
N THR A 285 -18.70 7.13 5.16
CA THR A 285 -18.45 7.22 6.60
C THR A 285 -18.01 5.89 7.20
N ALA A 286 -18.59 4.77 6.78
CA ALA A 286 -18.19 3.45 7.25
C ALA A 286 -16.77 3.08 6.80
N GLN A 287 -16.39 3.39 5.56
CA GLN A 287 -15.02 3.23 5.06
C GLN A 287 -14.02 4.07 5.86
N PHE A 288 -14.37 5.34 6.10
CA PHE A 288 -13.58 6.24 6.95
C PHE A 288 -13.36 5.64 8.35
N LEU A 289 -14.42 5.12 8.98
CA LEU A 289 -14.35 4.50 10.32
C LEU A 289 -13.70 3.12 10.35
N ASP A 290 -13.55 2.44 9.21
CA ASP A 290 -12.75 1.21 9.08
C ASP A 290 -11.28 1.50 8.82
N SER A 291 -10.96 2.71 8.42
CA SER A 291 -9.59 3.19 8.19
C SER A 291 -9.06 3.92 9.43
N VAL A 292 -7.75 4.16 9.47
CA VAL A 292 -7.06 4.61 10.69
C VAL A 292 -6.32 5.93 10.45
N ASN A 293 -6.49 6.88 11.37
CA ASN A 293 -5.60 8.01 11.54
C ASN A 293 -4.79 7.85 12.83
N VAL A 294 -3.52 8.27 12.81
CA VAL A 294 -2.66 8.39 14.01
C VAL A 294 -2.11 9.81 14.06
N PRO A 295 -2.95 10.79 14.47
CA PRO A 295 -2.56 12.20 14.49
C PRO A 295 -1.50 12.52 15.57
N PRO A 296 -0.90 13.73 15.56
CA PRO A 296 -0.06 14.20 16.65
C PRO A 296 -0.73 14.05 18.03
N PRO A 297 0.06 13.96 19.15
CA PRO A 297 1.44 14.46 19.26
C PRO A 297 2.56 13.46 18.94
N GLY A 298 2.26 12.18 18.66
CA GLY A 298 3.30 11.20 18.35
C GLY A 298 4.12 11.56 17.10
N ILE A 299 5.46 11.51 17.21
CA ILE A 299 6.38 11.74 16.07
C ILE A 299 6.74 10.44 15.35
N LEU A 300 6.74 9.31 16.02
CA LEU A 300 7.07 8.00 15.44
C LEU A 300 6.21 7.62 14.23
N PRO A 301 4.93 8.00 14.14
CA PRO A 301 4.13 7.78 12.95
C PRO A 301 4.70 8.38 11.66
N GLU A 302 5.50 9.45 11.73
CA GLU A 302 6.20 10.00 10.56
C GLU A 302 7.25 9.03 9.98
N ILE A 303 7.75 8.08 10.78
CA ILE A 303 8.73 7.07 10.38
C ILE A 303 8.04 5.83 9.82
N TRP A 304 7.04 5.29 10.53
CA TRP A 304 6.40 4.04 10.12
C TRP A 304 5.15 4.21 9.23
N ALA A 305 4.60 5.41 9.12
CA ALA A 305 3.52 5.78 8.20
C ALA A 305 3.84 7.13 7.51
N PRO A 306 4.93 7.20 6.73
CA PRO A 306 5.40 8.43 6.09
C PRO A 306 4.47 8.85 4.94
N VAL A 307 4.76 9.99 4.32
CA VAL A 307 4.05 10.49 3.13
C VAL A 307 2.53 10.51 3.38
N GLY A 308 2.13 11.13 4.50
CA GLY A 308 0.71 11.30 4.87
C GLY A 308 -0.03 10.03 5.29
N LEU A 309 0.59 8.86 5.19
CA LEU A 309 -0.05 7.57 5.47
C LEU A 309 -0.50 7.40 6.94
N ARG A 310 -0.01 8.25 7.87
CA ARG A 310 -0.55 8.35 9.23
C ARG A 310 -1.99 8.89 9.28
N TYR A 311 -2.47 9.54 8.23
CA TYR A 311 -3.82 10.06 8.08
C TYR A 311 -4.64 9.21 7.09
N HIS A 312 -4.51 7.90 7.15
CA HIS A 312 -5.07 7.01 6.15
C HIS A 312 -6.61 7.05 6.07
N ALA A 313 -7.29 7.20 7.22
CA ALA A 313 -8.74 7.41 7.22
C ALA A 313 -9.12 8.73 6.55
N LEU A 314 -8.41 9.82 6.87
CA LEU A 314 -8.65 11.12 6.22
C LEU A 314 -8.35 11.06 4.72
N HIS A 315 -7.33 10.31 4.33
CA HIS A 315 -7.03 10.07 2.94
C HIS A 315 -8.16 9.31 2.21
N HIS A 316 -8.78 8.30 2.83
CA HIS A 316 -9.97 7.64 2.27
C HIS A 316 -11.14 8.60 2.12
N LEU A 317 -11.31 9.53 3.05
CA LEU A 317 -12.35 10.56 2.98
C LEU A 317 -12.06 11.61 1.88
N LEU A 318 -10.79 11.97 1.71
CA LEU A 318 -10.31 13.06 0.86
C LEU A 318 -9.12 12.63 -0.02
N PRO A 319 -9.29 11.65 -0.93
CA PRO A 319 -8.18 11.08 -1.70
C PRO A 319 -7.50 12.08 -2.66
N GLY A 320 -8.14 13.21 -2.94
CA GLY A 320 -7.57 14.29 -3.75
C GLY A 320 -6.71 15.30 -2.98
N VAL A 321 -6.62 15.20 -1.66
CA VAL A 321 -5.76 16.07 -0.84
C VAL A 321 -4.36 15.47 -0.79
N PRO A 322 -3.31 16.19 -1.26
CA PRO A 322 -1.94 15.69 -1.28
C PRO A 322 -1.41 15.47 0.14
N TYR A 323 -0.49 14.53 0.30
CA TYR A 323 0.00 14.08 1.59
C TYR A 323 0.47 15.20 2.52
N HIS A 324 1.14 16.22 1.99
CA HIS A 324 1.67 17.33 2.79
C HIS A 324 0.58 18.27 3.32
N ALA A 325 -0.63 18.21 2.77
CA ALA A 325 -1.77 19.04 3.20
C ALA A 325 -2.71 18.28 4.16
N LEU A 326 -2.57 16.96 4.32
CA LEU A 326 -3.38 16.16 5.24
C LEU A 326 -3.31 16.62 6.70
N PRO A 327 -2.13 17.02 7.24
CA PRO A 327 -2.07 17.57 8.60
C PRO A 327 -2.95 18.82 8.79
N GLU A 328 -2.95 19.72 7.83
CA GLU A 328 -3.78 20.92 7.86
C GLU A 328 -5.27 20.60 7.66
N ALA A 329 -5.59 19.69 6.76
CA ALA A 329 -6.96 19.19 6.59
C ALA A 329 -7.48 18.57 7.89
N HIS A 330 -6.67 17.74 8.56
CA HIS A 330 -7.01 17.15 9.85
C HIS A 330 -7.27 18.21 10.93
N ARG A 331 -6.38 19.22 11.03
CA ARG A 331 -6.52 20.32 11.99
C ARG A 331 -7.84 21.06 11.78
N ARG A 332 -8.14 21.49 10.54
CA ARG A 332 -9.36 22.23 10.22
C ARG A 332 -10.63 21.44 10.57
N LEU A 333 -10.66 20.14 10.21
CA LEU A 333 -11.80 19.28 10.50
C LEU A 333 -11.98 19.04 12.01
N LYS A 334 -10.87 18.79 12.70
CA LYS A 334 -10.88 18.62 14.18
C LYS A 334 -11.41 19.85 14.89
N ASP A 335 -11.03 21.05 14.45
CA ASP A 335 -11.41 22.32 15.07
C ASP A 335 -12.86 22.73 14.74
N ALA A 336 -13.37 22.34 13.56
CA ALA A 336 -14.69 22.74 13.09
C ALA A 336 -15.80 21.76 13.43
N LEU A 337 -15.49 20.47 13.58
CA LEU A 337 -16.51 19.46 13.85
C LEU A 337 -16.77 19.30 15.36
N PRO A 338 -18.03 19.09 15.77
CA PRO A 338 -18.38 18.90 17.17
C PRO A 338 -17.72 17.63 17.74
N ALA A 339 -17.55 17.59 19.06
CA ALA A 339 -16.83 16.51 19.76
C ALA A 339 -17.48 15.11 19.57
N ASP A 340 -18.77 15.05 19.30
CA ASP A 340 -19.54 13.84 19.05
C ASP A 340 -19.58 13.44 17.57
N SER A 341 -18.91 14.19 16.68
CA SER A 341 -18.80 13.84 15.26
C SER A 341 -18.10 12.50 15.06
N GLN A 342 -18.60 11.71 14.11
CA GLN A 342 -18.00 10.45 13.71
C GLN A 342 -16.54 10.60 13.21
N TYR A 343 -16.13 11.80 12.82
CA TYR A 343 -14.76 12.13 12.44
C TYR A 343 -13.72 11.71 13.49
N HIS A 344 -14.03 11.88 14.77
CA HIS A 344 -13.11 11.57 15.85
C HIS A 344 -12.95 10.06 16.07
N GLY A 345 -13.89 9.25 15.61
CA GLY A 345 -13.89 7.80 15.76
C GLY A 345 -12.82 7.04 14.98
N ALA A 346 -12.16 7.69 14.00
CA ALA A 346 -11.08 7.10 13.22
C ALA A 346 -9.66 7.47 13.72
N ASN A 347 -9.55 8.19 14.85
CA ASN A 347 -8.28 8.62 15.42
C ASN A 347 -7.80 7.66 16.51
N TYR A 348 -6.55 7.19 16.41
CA TYR A 348 -5.94 6.20 17.30
C TYR A 348 -4.58 6.68 17.82
N ASP A 349 -4.14 6.13 18.97
CA ASP A 349 -2.93 6.59 19.65
C ASP A 349 -1.63 6.07 19.00
N GLY A 350 -1.68 4.96 18.25
CA GLY A 350 -0.51 4.42 17.57
C GLY A 350 -0.52 2.93 17.30
N LEU A 351 0.60 2.47 16.75
CA LEU A 351 0.78 1.11 16.23
C LEU A 351 0.55 0.00 17.27
N PRO A 352 1.06 0.08 18.53
CA PRO A 352 0.88 -1.05 19.46
C PRO A 352 -0.58 -1.31 19.80
N GLY A 353 -1.37 -0.27 20.06
CA GLY A 353 -2.80 -0.40 20.39
C GLY A 353 -3.60 -0.98 19.20
N LEU A 354 -3.26 -0.58 17.97
CA LEU A 354 -3.89 -1.08 16.75
C LEU A 354 -3.60 -2.56 16.51
N VAL A 355 -2.34 -2.99 16.70
CA VAL A 355 -1.96 -4.41 16.59
C VAL A 355 -2.68 -5.25 17.63
N VAL A 356 -2.70 -4.80 18.89
CA VAL A 356 -3.43 -5.50 19.98
C VAL A 356 -4.91 -5.63 19.62
N ARG A 357 -5.55 -4.54 19.16
CA ARG A 357 -6.96 -4.56 18.72
C ARG A 357 -7.21 -5.59 17.62
N LEU A 358 -6.36 -5.63 16.59
CA LEU A 358 -6.49 -6.56 15.48
C LEU A 358 -6.35 -8.02 15.93
N VAL A 359 -5.32 -8.32 16.74
CA VAL A 359 -5.09 -9.67 17.28
C VAL A 359 -6.25 -10.13 18.16
N GLN A 360 -6.79 -9.24 19.00
CA GLN A 360 -7.96 -9.55 19.83
C GLN A 360 -9.21 -9.76 18.97
N GLY A 361 -9.42 -8.97 17.92
CA GLY A 361 -10.49 -9.15 16.95
C GLY A 361 -10.43 -10.52 16.29
N SER A 362 -9.28 -10.87 15.74
CA SER A 362 -9.00 -12.14 15.09
C SER A 362 -9.15 -13.35 16.05
N ALA A 363 -8.71 -13.21 17.30
CA ALA A 363 -8.88 -14.28 18.31
C ALA A 363 -10.36 -14.54 18.65
N ARG A 364 -11.21 -13.52 18.60
CA ARG A 364 -12.66 -13.64 18.83
C ARG A 364 -13.40 -14.13 17.59
N GLY A 365 -13.03 -13.65 16.40
CA GLY A 365 -13.66 -14.02 15.13
C GLY A 365 -13.27 -15.42 14.64
N GLY A 366 -12.08 -15.90 14.96
CA GLY A 366 -11.56 -17.18 14.50
C GLY A 366 -12.06 -18.41 15.27
N VAL A 367 -12.96 -18.25 16.25
CA VAL A 367 -13.53 -19.33 17.10
C VAL A 367 -14.88 -19.81 16.56
N ALA A 368 -15.38 -19.26 15.45
CA ALA A 368 -16.63 -19.67 14.84
C ALA A 368 -16.40 -20.56 13.59
#